data_f1fb8fe993202abca0df5d1a81570270
#
_entry.id   f1fb8fe993202abca0df5d1a81570270
#
_cell.length_a   1.000
_cell.length_b   1.000
_cell.length_c   1.000
_cell.angle_alpha   90.00
_cell.angle_beta   90.00
_cell.angle_gamma   90.00
#
_symmetry.space_group_name_H-M   'P 1'
#
loop_
_entity.id
_entity.type
_entity.pdbx_description
1 polymer ?
#
loop_
_entity_poly.entity_id
_entity_poly.type
_entity_poly.pdbx_seq_one_letter_code
_entity_poly.pdbx_strand_id
1 'polypeptide(L)'
;LDPNAEPTLAISNCISSALTCDPLVKSFSLVRKVHSLLVSRSCAGDSYGWHVDNPFSRHGRRDLSFTCFLSDEDTYVGGSLMIQSGGEETKEFRLPPGQIVLYPSSTLHCVTPVSSGIRYVCVGWIESYVKSPDDRSMLFNIDAGARGLLARYGRSDELDLIFQSYTNAVRRLSS
;
A
#
# COMPACT_ATOMS: atom_id res chain seq x y z
N LEU A 1 -4.12 -10.99 16.20
CA LEU A 1 -3.03 -11.78 16.79
C LEU A 1 -2.18 -10.92 17.72
N ASP A 2 -1.46 -11.55 18.68
CA ASP A 2 -0.57 -10.81 19.58
C ASP A 2 0.54 -10.11 18.77
N PRO A 3 0.62 -8.77 18.81
CA PRO A 3 1.61 -8.02 18.05
C PRO A 3 3.05 -8.24 18.53
N ASN A 4 3.24 -8.77 19.75
CA ASN A 4 4.55 -9.02 20.36
C ASN A 4 5.00 -10.48 20.20
N ALA A 5 4.16 -11.36 19.67
CA ALA A 5 4.54 -12.73 19.40
C ALA A 5 5.64 -12.78 18.31
N GLU A 6 6.65 -13.63 18.51
CA GLU A 6 7.80 -13.75 17.59
C GLU A 6 7.41 -13.92 16.11
N PRO A 7 6.45 -14.81 15.76
CA PRO A 7 6.02 -14.94 14.36
C PRO A 7 5.39 -13.66 13.79
N THR A 8 4.61 -12.93 14.61
CA THR A 8 3.98 -11.67 14.20
C THR A 8 5.01 -10.58 13.95
N LEU A 9 6.03 -10.49 14.79
CA LEU A 9 7.15 -9.56 14.62
C LEU A 9 7.97 -9.90 13.38
N ALA A 10 8.28 -11.17 13.13
CA ALA A 10 9.01 -11.61 11.95
C ALA A 10 8.28 -11.25 10.66
N ILE A 11 6.97 -11.53 10.58
CA ILE A 11 6.11 -11.15 9.44
C ILE A 11 6.11 -9.64 9.25
N SER A 12 5.90 -8.88 10.32
CA SER A 12 5.86 -7.42 10.27
C SER A 12 7.17 -6.81 9.79
N ASN A 13 8.30 -7.32 10.25
CA ASN A 13 9.63 -6.87 9.84
C ASN A 13 9.90 -7.21 8.36
N CYS A 14 9.54 -8.41 7.92
CA CYS A 14 9.68 -8.83 6.53
C CYS A 14 8.87 -7.90 5.59
N ILE A 15 7.60 -7.67 5.90
CA ILE A 15 6.72 -6.80 5.11
C ILE A 15 7.23 -5.35 5.11
N SER A 16 7.61 -4.82 6.27
CA SER A 16 8.16 -3.47 6.38
C SER A 16 9.42 -3.31 5.53
N SER A 17 10.33 -4.30 5.58
CA SER A 17 11.53 -4.31 4.74
C SER A 17 11.19 -4.36 3.25
N ALA A 18 10.28 -5.23 2.83
CA ALA A 18 9.84 -5.32 1.44
C ALA A 18 9.27 -3.98 0.94
N LEU A 19 8.35 -3.37 1.69
CA LEU A 19 7.74 -2.08 1.33
C LEU A 19 8.75 -0.93 1.27
N THR A 20 9.78 -0.95 2.12
CA THR A 20 10.80 0.11 2.14
C THR A 20 11.94 -0.12 1.14
N CYS A 21 12.12 -1.33 0.62
CA CYS A 21 13.18 -1.66 -0.32
C CYS A 21 12.70 -1.70 -1.79
N ASP A 22 11.45 -2.06 -2.03
CA ASP A 22 10.91 -2.20 -3.39
C ASP A 22 10.92 -0.85 -4.16
N PRO A 23 11.53 -0.79 -5.37
CA PRO A 23 11.63 0.45 -6.12
C PRO A 23 10.29 1.02 -6.57
N LEU A 24 9.30 0.17 -6.91
CA LEU A 24 7.98 0.60 -7.33
C LEU A 24 7.21 1.20 -6.16
N VAL A 25 7.26 0.54 -4.99
CA VAL A 25 6.64 1.06 -3.77
C VAL A 25 7.26 2.40 -3.37
N LYS A 26 8.59 2.53 -3.44
CA LYS A 26 9.30 3.80 -3.17
C LYS A 26 8.83 4.92 -4.07
N SER A 27 8.75 4.67 -5.37
CA SER A 27 8.31 5.66 -6.35
C SER A 27 6.84 6.05 -6.15
N PHE A 28 5.96 5.06 -5.93
CA PHE A 28 4.53 5.27 -5.75
C PHE A 28 4.18 5.95 -4.43
N SER A 29 4.79 5.51 -3.33
CA SER A 29 4.41 5.95 -1.98
C SER A 29 5.27 7.07 -1.42
N LEU A 30 6.47 7.31 -1.97
CA LEU A 30 7.47 8.20 -1.36
C LEU A 30 7.60 7.93 0.15
N VAL A 31 7.79 6.65 0.48
CA VAL A 31 7.70 6.11 1.84
C VAL A 31 8.69 6.80 2.79
N ARG A 32 8.13 7.39 3.86
CA ARG A 32 8.86 7.93 5.00
C ARG A 32 8.95 6.90 6.12
N LYS A 33 7.82 6.25 6.40
CA LYS A 33 7.69 5.30 7.51
C LYS A 33 6.56 4.31 7.23
N VAL A 34 6.83 3.04 7.50
CA VAL A 34 5.80 2.00 7.61
C VAL A 34 5.49 1.79 9.09
N HIS A 35 4.21 1.75 9.47
CA HIS A 35 3.84 1.68 10.88
C HIS A 35 2.49 0.99 11.12
N SER A 36 2.21 0.70 12.39
CA SER A 36 0.95 0.13 12.88
C SER A 36 0.57 -1.18 12.19
N LEU A 37 1.57 -2.04 11.90
CA LEU A 37 1.32 -3.33 11.29
C LEU A 37 0.52 -4.21 12.25
N LEU A 38 -0.50 -4.86 11.69
CA LEU A 38 -1.41 -5.74 12.41
C LEU A 38 -1.65 -7.03 11.61
N VAL A 39 -1.25 -8.16 12.17
CA VAL A 39 -1.63 -9.46 11.61
C VAL A 39 -3.02 -9.80 12.11
N SER A 40 -3.96 -9.90 11.18
CA SER A 40 -5.38 -10.19 11.44
C SER A 40 -5.73 -11.61 11.03
N ARG A 41 -6.59 -12.24 11.82
CA ARG A 41 -7.20 -13.54 11.57
C ARG A 41 -8.71 -13.34 11.48
N SER A 42 -9.32 -13.75 10.38
CA SER A 42 -10.77 -13.72 10.18
C SER A 42 -11.30 -15.12 9.93
N CYS A 43 -12.41 -15.45 10.58
CA CYS A 43 -13.11 -16.73 10.49
C CYS A 43 -14.49 -16.55 9.85
N ALA A 44 -15.22 -17.64 9.67
CA ALA A 44 -16.60 -17.62 9.17
C ALA A 44 -17.47 -16.65 9.99
N GLY A 45 -18.16 -15.75 9.31
CA GLY A 45 -18.98 -14.66 9.87
C GLY A 45 -18.24 -13.33 10.04
N ASP A 46 -16.90 -13.31 10.07
CA ASP A 46 -16.15 -12.07 10.21
C ASP A 46 -16.17 -11.26 8.90
N SER A 47 -16.34 -9.96 9.03
CA SER A 47 -16.31 -9.00 7.93
C SER A 47 -15.88 -7.63 8.45
N TYR A 48 -15.60 -6.72 7.54
CA TYR A 48 -15.34 -5.32 7.89
C TYR A 48 -16.09 -4.42 6.91
N GLY A 49 -17.01 -3.62 7.43
CA GLY A 49 -17.90 -2.78 6.63
C GLY A 49 -17.17 -1.69 5.84
N TRP A 50 -17.89 -1.05 4.92
CA TRP A 50 -17.36 0.07 4.14
C TRP A 50 -16.90 1.22 5.03
N HIS A 51 -15.66 1.65 4.85
CA HIS A 51 -15.05 2.72 5.62
C HIS A 51 -13.87 3.35 4.86
N VAL A 52 -13.41 4.47 5.35
CA VAL A 52 -12.08 5.05 5.07
C VAL A 52 -11.26 4.99 6.34
N ASP A 53 -9.96 4.89 6.22
CA ASP A 53 -9.08 4.85 7.39
C ASP A 53 -8.98 6.22 8.07
N ASN A 54 -8.85 6.20 9.40
CA ASN A 54 -8.54 7.42 10.14
C ASN A 54 -7.21 8.01 9.66
N PRO A 55 -7.12 9.35 9.45
CA PRO A 55 -5.93 9.97 8.86
C PRO A 55 -4.69 9.93 9.77
N PHE A 56 -4.87 9.69 11.08
CA PHE A 56 -3.80 9.69 12.07
C PHE A 56 -3.87 8.49 13.00
N SER A 57 -2.70 8.08 13.47
CA SER A 57 -2.53 7.18 14.61
C SER A 57 -1.49 7.78 15.57
N ARG A 58 -1.29 7.14 16.73
CA ARG A 58 -0.20 7.50 17.65
C ARG A 58 1.21 7.34 17.03
N HIS A 59 1.30 6.66 15.91
CA HIS A 59 2.56 6.36 15.24
C HIS A 59 2.85 7.23 14.02
N GLY A 60 1.90 8.04 13.56
CA GLY A 60 2.05 8.93 12.41
C GLY A 60 0.79 9.06 11.56
N ARG A 61 0.93 9.77 10.44
CA ARG A 61 -0.11 9.87 9.42
C ARG A 61 -0.33 8.54 8.71
N ARG A 62 -1.54 8.35 8.25
CA ARG A 62 -1.94 7.23 7.39
C ARG A 62 -2.24 7.77 5.99
N ASP A 63 -1.20 7.90 5.18
CA ASP A 63 -1.34 8.42 3.83
C ASP A 63 -1.71 7.32 2.83
N LEU A 64 -1.15 6.12 3.01
CA LEU A 64 -1.51 4.92 2.24
C LEU A 64 -1.76 3.75 3.20
N SER A 65 -2.71 2.92 2.84
CA SER A 65 -3.03 1.66 3.50
C SER A 65 -2.51 0.50 2.67
N PHE A 66 -2.12 -0.58 3.31
CA PHE A 66 -1.79 -1.81 2.60
C PHE A 66 -2.42 -3.02 3.27
N THR A 67 -2.68 -4.03 2.44
CA THR A 67 -3.05 -5.38 2.85
C THR A 67 -2.12 -6.38 2.21
N CYS A 68 -1.33 -7.09 3.02
CA CYS A 68 -0.54 -8.23 2.61
C CYS A 68 -1.33 -9.51 2.89
N PHE A 69 -1.57 -10.31 1.86
CA PHE A 69 -2.25 -11.59 1.98
C PHE A 69 -1.28 -12.63 2.52
N LEU A 70 -1.73 -13.45 3.48
CA LEU A 70 -0.90 -14.45 4.15
C LEU A 70 -1.47 -15.87 4.04
N SER A 71 -2.77 -16.02 3.70
CA SER A 71 -3.42 -17.31 3.44
C SER A 71 -3.46 -17.59 1.95
N ASP A 72 -3.31 -18.86 1.58
CA ASP A 72 -3.66 -19.30 0.23
C ASP A 72 -5.15 -19.04 -0.03
N GLU A 73 -5.46 -18.52 -1.21
CA GLU A 73 -6.81 -18.14 -1.61
C GLU A 73 -7.80 -19.31 -1.65
N ASP A 74 -7.31 -20.55 -1.77
CA ASP A 74 -8.12 -21.79 -1.77
C ASP A 74 -8.45 -22.27 -0.35
N THR A 75 -7.84 -21.70 0.70
CA THR A 75 -8.03 -22.14 2.09
C THR A 75 -9.20 -21.46 2.81
N TYR A 76 -9.84 -20.48 2.17
CA TYR A 76 -11.01 -19.77 2.70
C TYR A 76 -11.93 -19.31 1.57
N VAL A 77 -13.20 -19.04 1.88
CA VAL A 77 -14.20 -18.53 0.94
C VAL A 77 -14.75 -17.20 1.44
N GLY A 78 -14.95 -16.25 0.53
CA GLY A 78 -15.30 -14.87 0.89
C GLY A 78 -14.08 -14.10 1.37
N GLY A 79 -14.26 -13.09 2.25
CA GLY A 79 -13.17 -12.32 2.83
C GLY A 79 -12.39 -11.47 1.81
N SER A 80 -12.98 -11.13 0.68
CA SER A 80 -12.36 -10.30 -0.35
C SER A 80 -12.18 -8.87 0.13
N LEU A 81 -11.02 -8.27 -0.17
CA LEU A 81 -10.82 -6.83 -0.03
C LEU A 81 -11.47 -6.13 -1.22
N MET A 82 -12.45 -5.28 -0.94
CA MET A 82 -13.14 -4.46 -1.93
C MET A 82 -12.64 -3.03 -1.83
N ILE A 83 -12.22 -2.43 -2.93
CA ILE A 83 -11.71 -1.05 -2.98
C ILE A 83 -12.46 -0.28 -4.05
N GLN A 84 -13.04 0.86 -3.70
CA GLN A 84 -13.68 1.75 -4.65
C GLN A 84 -12.62 2.48 -5.49
N SER A 85 -12.66 2.35 -6.82
CA SER A 85 -11.72 2.96 -7.74
C SER A 85 -12.42 3.94 -8.66
N GLY A 86 -12.59 5.19 -8.21
CA GLY A 86 -13.21 6.23 -9.01
C GLY A 86 -14.70 5.97 -9.32
N GLY A 87 -15.58 6.90 -9.00
CA GLY A 87 -17.01 6.73 -9.20
C GLY A 87 -17.61 5.56 -8.41
N GLU A 88 -18.48 4.77 -9.05
CA GLU A 88 -19.13 3.60 -8.43
C GLU A 88 -18.38 2.28 -8.68
N GLU A 89 -17.28 2.31 -9.43
CA GLU A 89 -16.52 1.10 -9.74
C GLU A 89 -15.80 0.56 -8.52
N THR A 90 -15.94 -0.74 -8.27
CA THR A 90 -15.31 -1.44 -7.15
C THR A 90 -14.41 -2.55 -7.68
N LYS A 91 -13.18 -2.61 -7.17
CA LYS A 91 -12.23 -3.69 -7.46
C LYS A 91 -12.18 -4.67 -6.30
N GLU A 92 -12.22 -5.95 -6.64
CA GLU A 92 -12.13 -7.05 -5.69
C GLU A 92 -10.73 -7.65 -5.71
N PHE A 93 -10.16 -7.91 -4.52
CA PHE A 93 -8.85 -8.50 -4.35
C PHE A 93 -8.91 -9.72 -3.41
N ARG A 94 -8.52 -10.86 -3.93
CA ARG A 94 -8.09 -12.07 -3.24
C ARG A 94 -6.82 -12.52 -3.93
N LEU A 95 -5.71 -12.47 -3.24
CA LEU A 95 -4.40 -12.65 -3.84
C LEU A 95 -3.61 -13.74 -3.09
N PRO A 96 -2.70 -14.43 -3.80
CA PRO A 96 -1.80 -15.41 -3.19
C PRO A 96 -0.99 -14.84 -2.02
N PRO A 97 -0.49 -15.70 -1.12
CA PRO A 97 0.34 -15.28 0.00
C PRO A 97 1.57 -14.49 -0.45
N GLY A 98 1.90 -13.43 0.31
CA GLY A 98 3.02 -12.54 0.03
C GLY A 98 2.70 -11.39 -0.91
N GLN A 99 1.55 -11.41 -1.60
CA GLN A 99 1.13 -10.28 -2.43
C GLN A 99 0.52 -9.16 -1.59
N ILE A 100 0.77 -7.92 -2.02
CA ILE A 100 0.36 -6.71 -1.30
C ILE A 100 -0.48 -5.84 -2.23
N VAL A 101 -1.63 -5.39 -1.73
CA VAL A 101 -2.41 -4.30 -2.31
C VAL A 101 -2.10 -3.03 -1.52
N LEU A 102 -1.68 -1.98 -2.22
CA LEU A 102 -1.36 -0.66 -1.66
C LEU A 102 -2.28 0.38 -2.28
N TYR A 103 -2.94 1.19 -1.44
CA TYR A 103 -3.94 2.17 -1.87
C TYR A 103 -3.98 3.39 -0.93
N PRO A 104 -4.46 4.57 -1.39
CA PRO A 104 -4.63 5.73 -0.53
C PRO A 104 -5.58 5.44 0.63
N SER A 105 -5.21 5.82 1.86
CA SER A 105 -6.03 5.57 3.07
C SER A 105 -7.38 6.29 3.05
N SER A 106 -7.54 7.28 2.19
CA SER A 106 -8.80 7.99 1.94
C SER A 106 -9.76 7.24 1.01
N THR A 107 -9.33 6.11 0.42
CA THR A 107 -10.16 5.32 -0.48
C THR A 107 -11.16 4.49 0.31
N LEU A 108 -12.44 4.53 -0.10
CA LEU A 108 -13.50 3.71 0.50
C LEU A 108 -13.22 2.23 0.21
N HIS A 109 -13.22 1.41 1.25
CA HIS A 109 -12.93 -0.02 1.15
C HIS A 109 -13.66 -0.84 2.21
N CYS A 110 -13.78 -2.14 1.98
CA CYS A 110 -14.35 -3.08 2.94
C CYS A 110 -13.74 -4.47 2.80
N VAL A 111 -14.04 -5.36 3.74
CA VAL A 111 -13.77 -6.79 3.64
C VAL A 111 -15.11 -7.53 3.67
N THR A 112 -15.40 -8.30 2.62
CA THR A 112 -16.62 -9.11 2.54
C THR A 112 -16.61 -10.20 3.61
N PRO A 113 -17.79 -10.73 4.00
CA PRO A 113 -17.85 -11.82 4.97
C PRO A 113 -17.02 -13.03 4.54
N VAL A 114 -16.25 -13.59 5.46
CA VAL A 114 -15.65 -14.92 5.31
C VAL A 114 -16.78 -15.93 5.53
N SER A 115 -17.04 -16.81 4.55
CA SER A 115 -18.08 -17.83 4.65
C SER A 115 -17.56 -19.17 5.17
N SER A 116 -16.30 -19.49 4.90
CA SER A 116 -15.63 -20.68 5.45
C SER A 116 -14.12 -20.53 5.46
N GLY A 117 -13.44 -21.37 6.22
CA GLY A 117 -11.98 -21.35 6.35
C GLY A 117 -11.47 -20.24 7.27
N ILE A 118 -10.17 -19.94 7.16
CA ILE A 118 -9.51 -18.91 7.96
C ILE A 118 -8.65 -18.05 7.05
N ARG A 119 -8.91 -16.75 7.10
CA ARG A 119 -8.17 -15.73 6.35
C ARG A 119 -7.16 -15.04 7.27
N TYR A 120 -5.88 -15.07 6.88
CA TYR A 120 -4.83 -14.29 7.51
C TYR A 120 -4.36 -13.18 6.57
N VAL A 121 -4.19 -11.98 7.09
CA VAL A 121 -3.57 -10.84 6.40
C VAL A 121 -2.72 -10.04 7.38
N CYS A 122 -1.75 -9.31 6.84
CA CYS A 122 -1.11 -8.22 7.57
C CYS A 122 -1.55 -6.90 6.94
N VAL A 123 -2.17 -6.06 7.76
CA VAL A 123 -2.55 -4.70 7.36
C VAL A 123 -1.64 -3.69 8.04
N GLY A 124 -1.49 -2.53 7.44
CA GLY A 124 -0.71 -1.44 8.02
C GLY A 124 -0.75 -0.20 7.16
N TRP A 125 0.03 0.80 7.56
CA TRP A 125 -0.01 2.11 6.93
C TRP A 125 1.38 2.63 6.60
N ILE A 126 1.42 3.44 5.55
CA ILE A 126 2.60 4.19 5.14
C ILE A 126 2.33 5.66 5.39
N GLU A 127 3.23 6.30 6.13
CA GLU A 127 3.39 7.74 6.13
C GLU A 127 4.33 8.10 4.98
N SER A 128 3.87 8.97 4.09
CA SER A 128 4.63 9.46 2.94
C SER A 128 5.39 10.74 3.29
N TYR A 129 6.50 11.01 2.61
CA TYR A 129 7.11 12.34 2.62
C TYR A 129 6.20 13.40 2.00
N VAL A 130 5.33 13.01 1.06
CA VAL A 130 4.39 13.91 0.37
C VAL A 130 2.96 13.61 0.81
N LYS A 131 2.31 14.57 1.48
CA LYS A 131 0.98 14.41 2.08
C LYS A 131 -0.14 14.25 1.05
N SER A 132 -0.10 15.10 0.02
CA SER A 132 -1.15 15.17 -1.00
C SER A 132 -1.14 13.91 -1.87
N PRO A 133 -2.25 13.19 -2.02
CA PRO A 133 -2.35 12.05 -2.93
C PRO A 133 -2.20 12.48 -4.40
N ASP A 134 -2.67 13.67 -4.77
CA ASP A 134 -2.55 14.20 -6.13
C ASP A 134 -1.09 14.50 -6.47
N ASP A 135 -0.35 15.11 -5.54
CA ASP A 135 1.08 15.37 -5.70
C ASP A 135 1.88 14.06 -5.80
N ARG A 136 1.55 13.05 -4.98
CA ARG A 136 2.18 11.71 -5.10
C ARG A 136 1.93 11.08 -6.46
N SER A 137 0.68 11.15 -6.93
CA SER A 137 0.30 10.62 -8.25
C SER A 137 1.04 11.35 -9.38
N MET A 138 1.11 12.67 -9.32
CA MET A 138 1.87 13.48 -10.27
C MET A 138 3.36 13.09 -10.27
N LEU A 139 3.98 13.03 -9.11
CA LEU A 139 5.40 12.65 -8.98
C LEU A 139 5.65 11.23 -9.48
N PHE A 140 4.79 10.28 -9.13
CA PHE A 140 4.89 8.90 -9.62
C PHE A 140 4.83 8.84 -11.16
N ASN A 141 3.89 9.56 -11.78
CA ASN A 141 3.76 9.59 -13.24
C ASN A 141 5.00 10.19 -13.92
N ILE A 142 5.59 11.24 -13.34
CA ILE A 142 6.83 11.85 -13.85
C ILE A 142 7.99 10.84 -13.74
N ASP A 143 8.18 10.20 -12.59
CA ASP A 143 9.25 9.21 -12.37
C ASP A 143 9.08 7.99 -13.28
N ALA A 144 7.87 7.44 -13.36
CA ALA A 144 7.58 6.29 -14.20
C ALA A 144 7.79 6.60 -15.70
N GLY A 145 7.32 7.75 -16.16
CA GLY A 145 7.53 8.21 -17.53
C GLY A 145 9.00 8.43 -17.86
N ALA A 146 9.74 9.10 -16.98
CA ALA A 146 11.17 9.35 -17.15
C ALA A 146 11.98 8.04 -17.19
N ARG A 147 11.69 7.10 -16.29
CA ARG A 147 12.33 5.76 -16.27
C ARG A 147 12.00 4.95 -17.52
N GLY A 148 10.75 5.04 -18.01
CA GLY A 148 10.34 4.39 -19.26
C GLY A 148 11.11 4.94 -20.48
N LEU A 149 11.29 6.26 -20.55
CA LEU A 149 12.12 6.91 -21.59
C LEU A 149 13.58 6.49 -21.48
N LEU A 150 14.14 6.50 -20.26
CA LEU A 150 15.51 6.07 -19.99
C LEU A 150 15.74 4.61 -20.46
N ALA A 151 14.81 3.71 -20.15
CA ALA A 151 14.92 2.30 -20.52
C ALA A 151 14.83 2.08 -22.04
N ARG A 152 14.05 2.92 -22.75
CA ARG A 152 13.83 2.78 -24.19
C ARG A 152 14.91 3.47 -25.04
N TYR A 153 15.36 4.64 -24.63
CA TYR A 153 16.19 5.53 -25.46
C TYR A 153 17.56 5.84 -24.85
N GLY A 154 17.82 5.39 -23.63
CA GLY A 154 19.04 5.76 -22.92
C GLY A 154 18.97 7.15 -22.29
N ARG A 155 20.11 7.61 -21.76
CA ARG A 155 20.23 8.92 -21.08
C ARG A 155 20.37 10.03 -22.10
N SER A 156 19.72 11.16 -21.85
CA SER A 156 19.87 12.41 -22.60
C SER A 156 19.85 13.62 -21.67
N ASP A 157 20.31 14.78 -22.16
CA ASP A 157 20.31 16.03 -21.40
C ASP A 157 18.88 16.46 -21.00
N GLU A 158 17.89 16.23 -21.88
CA GLU A 158 16.49 16.52 -21.59
C GLU A 158 15.96 15.63 -20.48
N LEU A 159 16.37 14.36 -20.46
CA LEU A 159 15.97 13.43 -19.41
C LEU A 159 16.58 13.81 -18.05
N ASP A 160 17.83 14.30 -18.05
CA ASP A 160 18.46 14.84 -16.85
C ASP A 160 17.73 16.07 -16.29
N LEU A 161 17.20 16.95 -17.14
CA LEU A 161 16.35 18.06 -16.72
C LEU A 161 15.03 17.57 -16.10
N ILE A 162 14.42 16.49 -16.62
CA ILE A 162 13.24 15.90 -16.05
C ILE A 162 13.54 15.32 -14.65
N PHE A 163 14.62 14.55 -14.50
CA PHE A 163 15.02 14.00 -13.19
C PHE A 163 15.40 15.10 -12.17
N GLN A 164 16.04 16.17 -12.62
CA GLN A 164 16.33 17.33 -11.77
C GLN A 164 15.04 18.00 -11.29
N SER A 165 14.10 18.22 -12.21
CA SER A 165 12.80 18.83 -11.90
C SER A 165 11.98 17.95 -10.95
N TYR A 166 11.95 16.63 -11.18
CA TYR A 166 11.33 15.67 -10.29
C TYR A 166 11.91 15.75 -8.87
N THR A 167 13.25 15.69 -8.76
CA THR A 167 13.93 15.73 -7.46
C THR A 167 13.65 17.03 -6.70
N ASN A 168 13.61 18.16 -7.41
CA ASN A 168 13.27 19.46 -6.81
C ASN A 168 11.80 19.56 -6.43
N ALA A 169 10.90 18.97 -7.22
CA ALA A 169 9.48 18.88 -6.86
C ALA A 169 9.28 18.02 -5.59
N VAL A 170 9.97 16.88 -5.47
CA VAL A 170 9.96 16.07 -4.23
C VAL A 170 10.41 16.91 -3.03
N ARG A 171 11.54 17.64 -3.11
CA ARG A 171 12.01 18.52 -2.01
C ARG A 171 10.97 19.58 -1.63
N ARG A 172 10.33 20.19 -2.62
CA ARG A 172 9.33 21.26 -2.38
C ARG A 172 8.06 20.74 -1.73
N LEU A 173 7.61 19.53 -2.11
CA LEU A 173 6.32 18.97 -1.70
C LEU A 173 6.45 18.08 -0.44
N SER A 174 7.67 17.73 -0.03
CA SER A 174 7.93 16.96 1.19
C SER A 174 7.69 17.78 2.45
N SER A 175 7.21 17.09 3.51
CA SER A 175 6.89 17.69 4.81
C SER A 175 7.25 16.75 5.96
#